data_9319ece4dbd724fff3d9b02c285a38b8
#
_entry.id   9319ece4dbd724fff3d9b02c285a38b8
#
_cell.length_a   1.000
_cell.length_b   1.000
_cell.length_c   1.000
_cell.angle_alpha   90.00
_cell.angle_beta   90.00
_cell.angle_gamma   90.00
#
_symmetry.space_group_name_H-M   'P 1'
#
loop_
_entity.id
_entity.type
_entity.pdbx_description
1 polymer ?
#
loop_
_entity_poly.entity_id
_entity_poly.type
_entity_poly.pdbx_seq_one_letter_code
_entity_poly.pdbx_strand_id
1 'polypeptide(L)'
;MLPALVALMLVAQDAPDTAVLPSADEIVAKMVQRDEERRAALSGYTGVRRYVLSNSTHHKEAEMIVRMVYHTDGSKEFEVVSSTGWGGVRKHVFPRLLEAEVEASRPGSPENSRMTPENYSFAMLRTDQVDGRLTYVLEATPKKQKKYLMHGTIWVDAEDFAIVRVEGEPAKNPSFWIKSVHFGHKYQKVGPYWLAASDKSISDVRIFGPTELRIDYFDYVVNNASALQARLP
;
A
#
# COMPACT_ATOMS: atom_id res chain seq x y z
N MET A 1 -64.71 6.39 -46.91
CA MET A 1 -63.27 6.04 -46.87
C MET A 1 -62.56 7.09 -46.04
N LEU A 2 -62.24 6.78 -44.80
CA LEU A 2 -61.39 7.63 -43.93
C LEU A 2 -59.97 7.14 -43.98
N PRO A 3 -58.92 7.98 -44.13
CA PRO A 3 -57.52 7.58 -43.92
C PRO A 3 -57.15 7.66 -42.46
N ALA A 4 -56.58 6.54 -41.98
CA ALA A 4 -55.98 6.41 -40.62
C ALA A 4 -54.67 7.20 -40.54
N LEU A 5 -54.61 8.12 -39.60
CA LEU A 5 -53.38 8.86 -39.24
C LEU A 5 -52.58 7.99 -38.28
N VAL A 6 -51.43 7.47 -38.75
CA VAL A 6 -50.44 6.77 -37.90
C VAL A 6 -49.55 7.82 -37.24
N ALA A 7 -49.74 8.05 -35.96
CA ALA A 7 -48.84 8.87 -35.18
C ALA A 7 -47.58 8.07 -34.82
N LEU A 8 -46.44 8.47 -35.37
CA LEU A 8 -45.11 7.95 -35.07
C LEU A 8 -44.63 8.59 -33.73
N MET A 9 -44.69 7.85 -32.63
CA MET A 9 -44.07 8.28 -31.36
C MET A 9 -42.55 8.14 -31.50
N LEU A 10 -41.85 9.26 -31.55
CA LEU A 10 -40.40 9.30 -31.34
C LEU A 10 -40.13 9.04 -29.87
N VAL A 11 -39.61 7.86 -29.54
CA VAL A 11 -39.02 7.59 -28.24
C VAL A 11 -37.65 8.27 -28.24
N ALA A 12 -37.51 9.35 -27.48
CA ALA A 12 -36.22 9.94 -27.20
C ALA A 12 -35.44 8.91 -26.36
N GLN A 13 -34.40 8.32 -26.95
CA GLN A 13 -33.40 7.55 -26.20
C GLN A 13 -32.54 8.56 -25.45
N ASP A 14 -32.69 8.58 -24.11
CA ASP A 14 -31.75 9.26 -23.23
C ASP A 14 -30.36 8.68 -23.50
N ALA A 15 -29.44 9.53 -23.93
CA ALA A 15 -28.03 9.17 -24.05
C ALA A 15 -27.51 8.74 -22.65
N PRO A 16 -26.70 7.70 -22.55
CA PRO A 16 -26.16 7.30 -21.26
C PRO A 16 -25.41 8.49 -20.64
N ASP A 17 -25.78 8.82 -19.42
CA ASP A 17 -25.13 9.83 -18.59
C ASP A 17 -23.65 9.43 -18.51
N THR A 18 -22.80 10.12 -19.27
CA THR A 18 -21.34 9.93 -19.20
C THR A 18 -20.92 10.49 -17.86
N ALA A 19 -20.95 9.66 -16.83
CA ALA A 19 -20.45 10.02 -15.51
C ALA A 19 -19.04 10.59 -15.66
N VAL A 20 -18.92 11.91 -15.43
CA VAL A 20 -17.64 12.61 -15.50
C VAL A 20 -16.75 12.02 -14.41
N LEU A 21 -15.62 11.43 -14.80
CA LEU A 21 -14.65 10.91 -13.85
C LEU A 21 -14.15 12.04 -12.94
N PRO A 22 -13.99 11.80 -11.64
CA PRO A 22 -13.46 12.80 -10.73
C PRO A 22 -12.03 13.20 -11.12
N SER A 23 -11.67 14.44 -10.86
CA SER A 23 -10.31 14.93 -11.07
C SER A 23 -9.31 14.28 -10.11
N ALA A 24 -8.01 14.30 -10.44
CA ALA A 24 -6.97 13.82 -9.55
C ALA A 24 -7.02 14.50 -8.17
N ASP A 25 -7.26 15.81 -8.14
CA ASP A 25 -7.32 16.58 -6.89
C ASP A 25 -8.51 16.17 -6.02
N GLU A 26 -9.69 15.92 -6.59
CA GLU A 26 -10.86 15.42 -5.86
C GLU A 26 -10.63 14.02 -5.29
N ILE A 27 -10.01 13.12 -6.08
CA ILE A 27 -9.67 11.77 -5.62
C ILE A 27 -8.68 11.84 -4.45
N VAL A 28 -7.63 12.64 -4.59
CA VAL A 28 -6.58 12.79 -3.58
C VAL A 28 -7.12 13.44 -2.30
N ALA A 29 -7.97 14.47 -2.42
CA ALA A 29 -8.60 15.09 -1.24
C ALA A 29 -9.43 14.08 -0.43
N LYS A 30 -10.27 13.28 -1.11
CA LYS A 30 -11.05 12.21 -0.46
C LYS A 30 -10.15 11.11 0.11
N MET A 31 -9.11 10.71 -0.62
CA MET A 31 -8.13 9.71 -0.18
C MET A 31 -7.46 10.13 1.13
N VAL A 32 -6.97 11.35 1.22
CA VAL A 32 -6.32 11.89 2.43
C VAL A 32 -7.32 11.96 3.58
N GLN A 33 -8.51 12.51 3.36
CA GLN A 33 -9.55 12.58 4.37
C GLN A 33 -9.91 11.19 4.94
N ARG A 34 -10.16 10.23 4.05
CA ARG A 34 -10.52 8.87 4.46
C ARG A 34 -9.37 8.12 5.15
N ASP A 35 -8.12 8.38 4.76
CA ASP A 35 -6.95 7.83 5.46
C ASP A 35 -6.85 8.37 6.89
N GLU A 36 -7.08 9.66 7.09
CA GLU A 36 -7.09 10.28 8.42
C GLU A 36 -8.22 9.75 9.32
N GLU A 37 -9.43 9.61 8.78
CA GLU A 37 -10.57 9.03 9.49
C GLU A 37 -10.27 7.58 9.93
N ARG A 38 -9.71 6.74 9.02
CA ARG A 38 -9.35 5.36 9.34
C ARG A 38 -8.22 5.26 10.36
N ARG A 39 -7.22 6.12 10.26
CA ARG A 39 -6.12 6.17 11.25
C ARG A 39 -6.60 6.57 12.63
N ALA A 40 -7.47 7.57 12.72
CA ALA A 40 -8.05 8.01 13.99
C ALA A 40 -8.92 6.93 14.64
N ALA A 41 -9.60 6.10 13.84
CA ALA A 41 -10.45 5.02 14.33
C ALA A 41 -9.68 3.73 14.66
N LEU A 42 -8.43 3.58 14.20
CA LEU A 42 -7.63 2.37 14.38
C LEU A 42 -6.97 2.34 15.75
N SER A 43 -7.45 1.47 16.63
CA SER A 43 -6.90 1.32 18.00
C SER A 43 -5.69 0.39 18.09
N GLY A 44 -5.27 -0.19 16.97
CA GLY A 44 -4.17 -1.13 16.88
C GLY A 44 -4.60 -2.47 16.28
N TYR A 45 -3.62 -3.31 15.97
CA TYR A 45 -3.86 -4.65 15.45
C TYR A 45 -2.63 -5.55 15.66
N THR A 46 -2.86 -6.85 15.60
CA THR A 46 -1.79 -7.86 15.50
C THR A 46 -1.86 -8.52 14.13
N GLY A 47 -0.75 -9.12 13.72
CA GLY A 47 -0.67 -9.87 12.47
C GLY A 47 0.61 -10.68 12.40
N VAL A 48 0.69 -11.53 11.39
CA VAL A 48 1.88 -12.33 11.10
C VAL A 48 2.46 -11.87 9.76
N ARG A 49 3.78 -11.82 9.67
CA ARG A 49 4.51 -11.51 8.45
C ARG A 49 5.51 -12.59 8.13
N ARG A 50 5.58 -12.93 6.85
CA ARG A 50 6.57 -13.83 6.30
C ARG A 50 7.48 -13.05 5.36
N TYR A 51 8.75 -12.95 5.70
CA TYR A 51 9.79 -12.35 4.89
C TYR A 51 10.52 -13.45 4.14
N VAL A 52 10.64 -13.30 2.83
CA VAL A 52 11.47 -14.18 1.98
C VAL A 52 12.44 -13.30 1.20
N LEU A 53 13.73 -13.51 1.39
CA LEU A 53 14.77 -12.87 0.61
C LEU A 53 15.48 -13.92 -0.24
N SER A 54 15.44 -13.73 -1.56
CA SER A 54 16.10 -14.61 -2.52
C SER A 54 17.11 -13.84 -3.37
N ASN A 55 18.24 -14.50 -3.69
CA ASN A 55 19.26 -13.97 -4.57
C ASN A 55 19.52 -14.96 -5.70
N SER A 56 19.21 -14.56 -6.93
CA SER A 56 19.30 -15.41 -8.10
C SER A 56 20.74 -15.74 -8.50
N THR A 57 21.70 -14.82 -8.31
CA THR A 57 23.10 -15.01 -8.65
C THR A 57 23.76 -16.09 -7.79
N HIS A 58 23.44 -16.13 -6.51
CA HIS A 58 24.02 -17.06 -5.55
C HIS A 58 23.14 -18.28 -5.27
N HIS A 59 21.95 -18.36 -5.88
CA HIS A 59 20.94 -19.41 -5.62
C HIS A 59 20.69 -19.64 -4.14
N LYS A 60 20.54 -18.55 -3.38
CA LYS A 60 20.35 -18.57 -1.93
C LYS A 60 19.05 -17.89 -1.53
N GLU A 61 18.44 -18.45 -0.51
CA GLU A 61 17.21 -17.93 0.06
C GLU A 61 17.29 -17.91 1.59
N ALA A 62 16.58 -16.97 2.19
CA ALA A 62 16.33 -16.94 3.62
C ALA A 62 14.87 -16.57 3.86
N GLU A 63 14.28 -17.16 4.89
CA GLU A 63 12.94 -16.90 5.34
C GLU A 63 12.94 -16.49 6.80
N MET A 64 12.04 -15.58 7.17
CA MET A 64 11.76 -15.20 8.54
C MET A 64 10.25 -15.01 8.72
N ILE A 65 9.71 -15.58 9.79
CA ILE A 65 8.33 -15.36 10.21
C ILE A 65 8.35 -14.57 11.50
N VAL A 66 7.56 -13.49 11.54
CA VAL A 66 7.43 -12.64 12.72
C VAL A 66 5.96 -12.44 13.07
N ARG A 67 5.66 -12.34 14.37
CA ARG A 67 4.42 -11.79 14.90
C ARG A 67 4.62 -10.29 15.08
N MET A 68 3.66 -9.48 14.71
CA MET A 68 3.72 -8.03 14.78
C MET A 68 2.55 -7.49 15.59
N VAL A 69 2.83 -6.49 16.42
CA VAL A 69 1.85 -5.68 17.13
C VAL A 69 1.98 -4.24 16.64
N TYR A 70 0.87 -3.65 16.23
CA TYR A 70 0.75 -2.23 15.91
C TYR A 70 -0.06 -1.55 16.99
N HIS A 71 0.50 -0.53 17.61
CA HIS A 71 -0.09 0.21 18.73
C HIS A 71 -0.83 1.45 18.27
N THR A 72 -1.69 1.99 19.14
CA THR A 72 -2.50 3.21 18.90
C THR A 72 -1.64 4.44 18.60
N ASP A 73 -0.44 4.52 19.17
CA ASP A 73 0.53 5.60 18.93
C ASP A 73 1.28 5.48 17.60
N GLY A 74 1.00 4.42 16.83
CA GLY A 74 1.64 4.12 15.56
C GLY A 74 2.91 3.30 15.67
N SER A 75 3.40 3.02 16.88
CA SER A 75 4.58 2.19 17.09
C SER A 75 4.34 0.72 16.74
N LYS A 76 5.42 0.01 16.41
CA LYS A 76 5.38 -1.41 16.06
C LYS A 76 6.36 -2.20 16.91
N GLU A 77 5.94 -3.41 17.26
CA GLU A 77 6.76 -4.40 17.92
C GLU A 77 6.78 -5.69 17.11
N PHE A 78 7.93 -6.38 17.12
CA PHE A 78 8.12 -7.62 16.40
C PHE A 78 8.68 -8.71 17.29
N GLU A 79 8.08 -9.90 17.21
CA GLU A 79 8.57 -11.14 17.79
C GLU A 79 8.96 -12.11 16.67
N VAL A 80 10.22 -12.53 16.61
CA VAL A 80 10.68 -13.50 15.61
C VAL A 80 10.23 -14.90 16.02
N VAL A 81 9.34 -15.49 15.23
CA VAL A 81 8.82 -16.85 15.44
C VAL A 81 9.79 -17.89 14.87
N SER A 82 10.31 -17.64 13.67
CA SER A 82 11.28 -18.52 13.02
C SER A 82 12.18 -17.76 12.04
N SER A 83 13.38 -18.30 11.81
CA SER A 83 14.30 -17.76 10.80
C SER A 83 15.18 -18.89 10.27
N THR A 84 15.11 -19.12 8.94
CA THR A 84 15.75 -20.23 8.24
C THR A 84 16.51 -19.78 6.98
N GLY A 85 17.32 -20.67 6.41
CA GLY A 85 18.02 -20.43 5.14
C GLY A 85 19.33 -19.64 5.30
N TRP A 86 19.64 -18.75 4.36
CA TRP A 86 20.94 -18.07 4.23
C TRP A 86 21.37 -17.30 5.48
N GLY A 87 22.45 -17.83 6.14
CA GLY A 87 22.90 -17.36 7.45
C GLY A 87 23.32 -15.88 7.49
N GLY A 88 23.93 -15.35 6.42
CA GLY A 88 24.28 -13.92 6.34
C GLY A 88 23.05 -13.02 6.35
N VAL A 89 21.99 -13.39 5.66
CA VAL A 89 20.72 -12.64 5.65
C VAL A 89 20.05 -12.69 7.02
N ARG A 90 19.98 -13.88 7.61
CA ARG A 90 19.37 -14.07 8.93
C ARG A 90 20.06 -13.27 10.04
N LYS A 91 21.39 -13.19 9.98
CA LYS A 91 22.19 -12.52 11.03
C LYS A 91 22.30 -11.00 10.83
N HIS A 92 22.30 -10.52 9.59
CA HIS A 92 22.68 -9.13 9.28
C HIS A 92 21.65 -8.33 8.51
N VAL A 93 20.74 -8.98 7.75
CA VAL A 93 19.74 -8.27 6.95
C VAL A 93 18.40 -8.20 7.67
N PHE A 94 17.84 -9.33 8.07
CA PHE A 94 16.53 -9.37 8.71
C PHE A 94 16.44 -8.54 10.01
N PRO A 95 17.40 -8.61 10.95
CA PRO A 95 17.35 -7.76 12.14
C PRO A 95 17.32 -6.26 11.79
N ARG A 96 18.14 -5.82 10.83
CA ARG A 96 18.18 -4.42 10.40
C ARG A 96 16.90 -3.95 9.71
N LEU A 97 16.22 -4.85 8.98
CA LEU A 97 14.91 -4.53 8.40
C LEU A 97 13.88 -4.25 9.50
N LEU A 98 13.82 -5.11 10.53
CA LEU A 98 12.90 -4.91 11.65
C LEU A 98 13.26 -3.68 12.47
N GLU A 99 14.55 -3.45 12.78
CA GLU A 99 15.02 -2.25 13.48
C GLU A 99 14.65 -0.97 12.73
N ALA A 100 14.88 -0.93 11.41
CA ALA A 100 14.54 0.23 10.58
C ALA A 100 13.03 0.49 10.57
N GLU A 101 12.20 -0.55 10.55
CA GLU A 101 10.75 -0.39 10.58
C GLU A 101 10.23 0.06 11.95
N VAL A 102 10.79 -0.43 13.03
CA VAL A 102 10.52 0.06 14.40
C VAL A 102 10.87 1.54 14.50
N GLU A 103 12.07 1.93 14.05
CA GLU A 103 12.52 3.32 14.09
C GLU A 103 11.61 4.25 13.28
N ALA A 104 11.27 3.84 12.05
CA ALA A 104 10.38 4.63 11.17
C ALA A 104 8.95 4.74 11.73
N SER A 105 8.51 3.81 12.57
CA SER A 105 7.17 3.81 13.17
C SER A 105 7.07 4.62 14.47
N ARG A 106 8.19 5.09 15.03
CA ARG A 106 8.18 5.89 16.26
C ARG A 106 7.43 7.21 16.08
N PRO A 107 6.64 7.64 17.07
CA PRO A 107 6.02 8.95 17.07
C PRO A 107 7.06 10.06 16.85
N GLY A 108 6.77 10.96 15.90
CA GLY A 108 7.68 12.08 15.58
C GLY A 108 8.83 11.72 14.63
N SER A 109 8.83 10.53 14.03
CA SER A 109 9.81 10.17 12.99
C SER A 109 9.81 11.23 11.87
N PRO A 110 11.00 11.75 11.45
CA PRO A 110 11.10 12.79 10.42
C PRO A 110 10.79 12.26 9.02
N GLU A 111 10.64 10.94 8.84
CA GLU A 111 10.42 10.31 7.54
C GLU A 111 8.92 10.33 7.20
N ASN A 112 8.43 11.47 6.72
CA ASN A 112 7.07 11.56 6.20
C ASN A 112 7.02 11.05 4.75
N SER A 113 6.58 9.80 4.57
CA SER A 113 6.37 9.16 3.27
C SER A 113 4.89 9.18 2.81
N ARG A 114 4.01 9.87 3.54
CA ARG A 114 2.55 9.87 3.27
C ARG A 114 2.25 10.35 1.85
N MET A 115 1.31 9.68 1.19
CA MET A 115 0.79 10.03 -0.14
C MET A 115 -0.15 11.22 -0.05
N THR A 116 0.40 12.41 0.18
CA THR A 116 -0.34 13.67 0.35
C THR A 116 0.18 14.73 -0.61
N PRO A 117 -0.60 15.79 -0.87
CA PRO A 117 -0.19 16.90 -1.73
C PRO A 117 1.06 17.65 -1.27
N GLU A 118 1.45 17.56 0.02
CA GLU A 118 2.70 18.14 0.52
C GLU A 118 3.94 17.43 -0.03
N ASN A 119 3.82 16.12 -0.25
CA ASN A 119 4.91 15.28 -0.69
C ASN A 119 4.89 15.01 -2.20
N TYR A 120 3.70 15.00 -2.82
CA TYR A 120 3.52 14.55 -4.21
C TYR A 120 2.66 15.49 -5.05
N SER A 121 2.90 15.49 -6.35
CA SER A 121 1.94 15.88 -7.37
C SER A 121 1.30 14.62 -7.94
N PHE A 122 -0.01 14.69 -8.24
CA PHE A 122 -0.76 13.56 -8.76
C PHE A 122 -1.37 13.87 -10.13
N ALA A 123 -1.38 12.88 -11.01
CA ALA A 123 -2.07 12.96 -12.30
C ALA A 123 -2.94 11.72 -12.50
N MET A 124 -4.19 11.91 -12.92
CA MET A 124 -5.09 10.81 -13.28
C MET A 124 -4.62 10.17 -14.58
N LEU A 125 -4.38 8.86 -14.57
CA LEU A 125 -3.97 8.11 -15.75
C LEU A 125 -5.17 7.39 -16.41
N ARG A 126 -5.93 6.63 -15.63
CA ARG A 126 -7.04 5.79 -16.07
C ARG A 126 -7.84 5.23 -14.91
N THR A 127 -8.88 4.50 -15.20
CA THR A 127 -9.50 3.56 -14.27
C THR A 127 -8.96 2.14 -14.50
N ASP A 128 -9.05 1.27 -13.49
CA ASP A 128 -8.63 -0.13 -13.52
C ASP A 128 -9.50 -0.96 -12.58
N GLN A 129 -9.31 -2.27 -12.56
CA GLN A 129 -9.90 -3.16 -11.55
C GLN A 129 -8.81 -3.88 -10.77
N VAL A 130 -8.93 -3.85 -9.44
CA VAL A 130 -8.07 -4.60 -8.52
C VAL A 130 -8.96 -5.46 -7.64
N ASP A 131 -8.78 -6.78 -7.72
CA ASP A 131 -9.58 -7.77 -6.98
C ASP A 131 -11.10 -7.57 -7.16
N GLY A 132 -11.52 -7.23 -8.40
CA GLY A 132 -12.92 -7.00 -8.76
C GLY A 132 -13.52 -5.65 -8.33
N ARG A 133 -12.73 -4.75 -7.75
CA ARG A 133 -13.14 -3.40 -7.33
C ARG A 133 -12.62 -2.35 -8.31
N LEU A 134 -13.48 -1.40 -8.68
CA LEU A 134 -13.10 -0.26 -9.50
C LEU A 134 -12.07 0.60 -8.76
N THR A 135 -11.01 1.01 -9.46
CA THR A 135 -9.95 1.85 -8.92
C THR A 135 -9.64 3.01 -9.86
N TYR A 136 -9.26 4.14 -9.28
CA TYR A 136 -8.61 5.25 -9.97
C TYR A 136 -7.10 5.04 -9.95
N VAL A 137 -6.47 5.12 -11.10
CA VAL A 137 -5.02 4.95 -11.25
C VAL A 137 -4.37 6.31 -11.39
N LEU A 138 -3.55 6.67 -10.43
CA LEU A 138 -2.85 7.96 -10.40
C LEU A 138 -1.34 7.76 -10.51
N GLU A 139 -0.68 8.58 -11.30
CA GLU A 139 0.75 8.80 -11.21
C GLU A 139 1.05 9.67 -10.00
N ALA A 140 2.02 9.25 -9.19
CA ALA A 140 2.51 9.99 -8.03
C ALA A 140 3.96 10.43 -8.26
N THR A 141 4.17 11.73 -8.42
CA THR A 141 5.48 12.34 -8.65
C THR A 141 5.94 13.07 -7.39
N PRO A 142 7.07 12.69 -6.77
CA PRO A 142 7.54 13.28 -5.53
C PRO A 142 8.03 14.71 -5.74
N LYS A 143 7.65 15.64 -4.86
CA LYS A 143 8.08 17.04 -4.88
C LYS A 143 9.52 17.23 -4.38
N LYS A 144 10.11 16.20 -3.75
CA LYS A 144 11.46 16.22 -3.17
C LYS A 144 12.17 14.90 -3.47
N GLN A 145 13.48 14.98 -3.69
CA GLN A 145 14.32 13.79 -3.91
C GLN A 145 14.77 13.20 -2.56
N LYS A 146 13.90 12.42 -1.94
CA LYS A 146 14.14 11.73 -0.66
C LYS A 146 14.08 10.23 -0.83
N LYS A 147 14.90 9.46 -0.10
CA LYS A 147 14.96 7.98 -0.18
C LYS A 147 13.66 7.28 0.26
N TYR A 148 12.81 7.97 1.05
CA TYR A 148 11.53 7.48 1.55
C TYR A 148 10.32 7.98 0.74
N LEU A 149 10.53 8.82 -0.27
CA LEU A 149 9.54 9.16 -1.27
C LEU A 149 9.74 8.29 -2.51
N MET A 150 8.71 8.15 -3.32
CA MET A 150 8.73 7.33 -4.52
C MET A 150 8.26 8.10 -5.76
N HIS A 151 8.68 7.66 -6.92
CA HIS A 151 8.03 7.95 -8.19
C HIS A 151 7.32 6.68 -8.67
N GLY A 152 6.04 6.77 -9.03
CA GLY A 152 5.32 5.58 -9.49
C GLY A 152 3.82 5.77 -9.59
N THR A 153 3.10 4.67 -9.49
CA THR A 153 1.66 4.60 -9.70
C THR A 153 0.96 4.09 -8.44
N ILE A 154 -0.18 4.69 -8.12
CA ILE A 154 -1.06 4.25 -7.05
C ILE A 154 -2.44 3.91 -7.62
N TRP A 155 -3.08 2.89 -7.07
CA TRP A 155 -4.47 2.51 -7.33
C TRP A 155 -5.29 2.86 -6.11
N VAL A 156 -6.28 3.71 -6.30
CA VAL A 156 -7.18 4.20 -5.25
C VAL A 156 -8.55 3.59 -5.48
N ASP A 157 -9.06 2.85 -4.52
CA ASP A 157 -10.41 2.26 -4.56
C ASP A 157 -11.47 3.35 -4.74
N ALA A 158 -12.39 3.17 -5.69
CA ALA A 158 -13.35 4.20 -6.06
C ALA A 158 -14.48 4.38 -5.00
N GLU A 159 -14.68 3.41 -4.14
CA GLU A 159 -15.71 3.45 -3.09
C GLU A 159 -15.13 3.92 -1.75
N ASP A 160 -14.03 3.29 -1.32
CA ASP A 160 -13.41 3.55 -0.02
C ASP A 160 -12.40 4.70 -0.04
N PHE A 161 -11.95 5.15 -1.21
CA PHE A 161 -10.85 6.10 -1.40
C PHE A 161 -9.60 5.68 -0.60
N ALA A 162 -9.31 4.38 -0.60
CA ALA A 162 -8.12 3.80 -0.01
C ALA A 162 -7.12 3.43 -1.09
N ILE A 163 -5.83 3.57 -0.81
CA ILE A 163 -4.80 3.01 -1.66
C ILE A 163 -4.85 1.48 -1.52
N VAL A 164 -5.02 0.78 -2.64
CA VAL A 164 -5.10 -0.69 -2.68
C VAL A 164 -3.87 -1.33 -3.32
N ARG A 165 -3.11 -0.57 -4.11
CA ARG A 165 -1.86 -0.99 -4.74
C ARG A 165 -0.97 0.21 -4.97
N VAL A 166 0.33 0.00 -4.83
CA VAL A 166 1.39 0.96 -5.16
C VAL A 166 2.46 0.24 -5.94
N GLU A 167 2.99 0.85 -6.99
CA GLU A 167 4.16 0.37 -7.74
C GLU A 167 5.08 1.54 -8.06
N GLY A 168 6.37 1.35 -7.91
CA GLY A 168 7.30 2.43 -8.21
C GLY A 168 8.74 2.16 -7.82
N GLU A 169 9.49 3.25 -7.79
CA GLU A 169 10.90 3.30 -7.44
C GLU A 169 11.13 4.40 -6.39
N PRO A 170 12.12 4.28 -5.50
CA PRO A 170 12.49 5.37 -4.61
C PRO A 170 12.87 6.64 -5.40
N ALA A 171 12.38 7.80 -4.96
CA ALA A 171 12.73 9.09 -5.58
C ALA A 171 14.24 9.38 -5.51
N LYS A 172 14.93 8.78 -4.56
CA LYS A 172 16.38 8.82 -4.43
C LYS A 172 16.87 7.43 -4.05
N ASN A 173 17.91 6.97 -4.73
CA ASN A 173 18.51 5.67 -4.45
C ASN A 173 18.89 5.55 -2.95
N PRO A 174 18.43 4.51 -2.24
CA PRO A 174 18.63 4.40 -0.79
C PRO A 174 20.09 4.16 -0.39
N SER A 175 20.93 3.62 -1.29
CA SER A 175 22.33 3.30 -0.99
C SER A 175 23.19 3.29 -2.26
N PHE A 176 24.49 3.63 -2.13
CA PHE A 176 25.48 3.50 -3.20
C PHE A 176 25.60 2.05 -3.72
N TRP A 177 25.36 1.06 -2.86
CA TRP A 177 25.44 -0.36 -3.21
C TRP A 177 24.27 -0.87 -4.03
N ILE A 178 23.18 -0.13 -4.13
CA ILE A 178 21.97 -0.47 -4.87
C ILE A 178 21.96 0.33 -6.16
N LYS A 179 21.90 -0.35 -7.31
CA LYS A 179 21.83 0.29 -8.62
C LYS A 179 20.40 0.74 -8.95
N SER A 180 19.44 -0.13 -8.67
CA SER A 180 18.02 0.12 -8.90
C SER A 180 17.17 -0.63 -7.87
N VAL A 181 16.00 -0.10 -7.60
CA VAL A 181 14.97 -0.76 -6.78
C VAL A 181 13.63 -0.52 -7.45
N HIS A 182 12.91 -1.61 -7.71
CA HIS A 182 11.49 -1.58 -8.08
C HIS A 182 10.70 -2.25 -6.97
N PHE A 183 9.62 -1.63 -6.54
CA PHE A 183 8.79 -2.22 -5.51
C PHE A 183 7.31 -2.14 -5.85
N GLY A 184 6.55 -3.06 -5.26
CA GLY A 184 5.10 -3.08 -5.28
C GLY A 184 4.56 -3.40 -3.90
N HIS A 185 3.52 -2.67 -3.49
CA HIS A 185 2.76 -2.92 -2.28
C HIS A 185 1.31 -3.21 -2.66
N LYS A 186 0.73 -4.23 -2.05
CA LYS A 186 -0.70 -4.54 -2.14
C LYS A 186 -1.33 -4.46 -0.77
N TYR A 187 -2.58 -4.03 -0.75
CA TYR A 187 -3.37 -3.92 0.45
C TYR A 187 -4.60 -4.82 0.36
N GLN A 188 -5.13 -5.24 1.50
CA GLN A 188 -6.34 -6.03 1.65
C GLN A 188 -7.29 -5.36 2.61
N LYS A 189 -8.59 -5.57 2.39
CA LYS A 189 -9.62 -5.04 3.29
C LYS A 189 -9.79 -5.98 4.48
N VAL A 190 -9.61 -5.45 5.69
CA VAL A 190 -9.80 -6.16 6.97
C VAL A 190 -10.82 -5.36 7.79
N GLY A 191 -12.07 -5.78 7.76
CA GLY A 191 -13.17 -4.98 8.28
C GLY A 191 -13.27 -3.62 7.57
N PRO A 192 -13.26 -2.49 8.28
CA PRO A 192 -13.29 -1.15 7.68
C PRO A 192 -11.91 -0.63 7.26
N TYR A 193 -10.83 -1.37 7.52
CA TYR A 193 -9.44 -0.94 7.29
C TYR A 193 -8.83 -1.59 6.05
N TRP A 194 -7.89 -0.87 5.44
CA TRP A 194 -7.04 -1.38 4.41
C TRP A 194 -5.63 -1.58 4.97
N LEU A 195 -5.23 -2.84 5.13
CA LEU A 195 -3.94 -3.25 5.70
C LEU A 195 -3.08 -3.91 4.63
N ALA A 196 -1.77 -3.96 4.84
CA ALA A 196 -0.85 -4.58 3.89
C ALA A 196 -1.23 -6.05 3.63
N ALA A 197 -1.15 -6.48 2.37
CA ALA A 197 -1.35 -7.87 1.97
C ALA A 197 -0.03 -8.51 1.52
N SER A 198 0.73 -7.78 0.69
CA SER A 198 2.05 -8.22 0.27
C SER A 198 2.90 -7.04 -0.19
N ASP A 199 4.20 -7.14 0.08
CA ASP A 199 5.23 -6.27 -0.47
C ASP A 199 6.19 -7.12 -1.30
N LYS A 200 6.63 -6.56 -2.40
CA LYS A 200 7.68 -7.13 -3.24
C LYS A 200 8.65 -6.03 -3.64
N SER A 201 9.93 -6.26 -3.45
CA SER A 201 10.96 -5.38 -4.00
C SER A 201 12.03 -6.18 -4.71
N ILE A 202 12.44 -5.70 -5.88
CA ILE A 202 13.54 -6.25 -6.67
C ILE A 202 14.63 -5.18 -6.70
N SER A 203 15.80 -5.53 -6.20
CA SER A 203 16.96 -4.64 -6.13
C SER A 203 18.14 -5.24 -6.91
N ASP A 204 18.80 -4.44 -7.74
CA ASP A 204 20.10 -4.82 -8.30
C ASP A 204 21.22 -4.31 -7.37
N VAL A 205 21.82 -5.23 -6.63
CA VAL A 205 22.88 -4.95 -5.65
C VAL A 205 24.25 -5.16 -6.29
N ARG A 206 25.14 -4.13 -6.27
CA ARG A 206 26.39 -4.06 -7.06
C ARG A 206 27.28 -5.28 -6.97
N ILE A 207 27.37 -5.95 -5.85
CA ILE A 207 28.26 -7.12 -5.67
C ILE A 207 27.46 -8.42 -5.68
N PHE A 208 26.19 -8.38 -5.24
CA PHE A 208 25.37 -9.56 -5.06
C PHE A 208 24.43 -9.84 -6.23
N GLY A 209 24.25 -8.86 -7.15
CA GLY A 209 23.32 -8.98 -8.28
C GLY A 209 21.85 -8.88 -7.86
N PRO A 210 20.94 -9.37 -8.71
CA PRO A 210 19.50 -9.27 -8.45
C PRO A 210 19.09 -9.99 -7.17
N THR A 211 18.42 -9.24 -6.30
CA THR A 211 17.92 -9.69 -5.01
C THR A 211 16.45 -9.31 -4.87
N GLU A 212 15.59 -10.27 -4.56
CA GLU A 212 14.18 -10.06 -4.33
C GLU A 212 13.88 -10.20 -2.84
N LEU A 213 13.16 -9.23 -2.29
CA LEU A 213 12.54 -9.31 -0.97
C LEU A 213 11.03 -9.34 -1.16
N ARG A 214 10.38 -10.36 -0.61
CA ARG A 214 8.93 -10.47 -0.53
C ARG A 214 8.50 -10.54 0.93
N ILE A 215 7.43 -9.83 1.25
CA ILE A 215 6.79 -9.87 2.56
C ILE A 215 5.32 -10.18 2.33
N ASP A 216 4.83 -11.27 2.90
CA ASP A 216 3.41 -11.62 2.92
C ASP A 216 2.85 -11.31 4.32
N TYR A 217 1.62 -10.78 4.38
CA TYR A 217 0.96 -10.33 5.59
C TYR A 217 -0.36 -11.10 5.75
N PHE A 218 -0.58 -11.68 6.92
CA PHE A 218 -1.76 -12.50 7.20
C PHE A 218 -2.10 -12.53 8.69
N ASP A 219 -3.19 -13.23 9.03
CA ASP A 219 -3.68 -13.42 10.41
C ASP A 219 -3.90 -12.12 11.17
N TYR A 220 -4.49 -11.13 10.51
CA TYR A 220 -4.81 -9.86 11.12
C TYR A 220 -5.93 -9.98 12.15
N VAL A 221 -5.68 -9.46 13.35
CA VAL A 221 -6.69 -9.24 14.39
C VAL A 221 -6.70 -7.76 14.73
N VAL A 222 -7.75 -7.06 14.32
CA VAL A 222 -7.89 -5.63 14.57
C VAL A 222 -8.57 -5.40 15.90
N ASN A 223 -7.95 -4.61 16.76
CA ASN A 223 -8.52 -4.17 18.03
C ASN A 223 -9.44 -2.98 17.75
N ASN A 224 -10.75 -3.16 17.92
CA ASN A 224 -11.71 -2.06 17.85
C ASN A 224 -11.87 -1.45 19.25
N ALA A 225 -11.85 -0.13 19.36
CA ALA A 225 -12.07 0.59 20.62
C ALA A 225 -13.36 0.14 21.34
N SER A 226 -14.40 -0.20 20.56
CA SER A 226 -15.67 -0.75 21.07
C SER A 226 -15.53 -2.14 21.72
N ALA A 227 -14.58 -2.96 21.26
CA ALA A 227 -14.34 -4.29 21.83
C ALA A 227 -13.50 -4.22 23.12
N LEU A 228 -12.68 -3.18 23.29
CA LEU A 228 -11.95 -2.92 24.52
C LEU A 228 -12.88 -2.45 25.65
N GLN A 229 -13.85 -1.58 25.34
CA GLN A 229 -14.86 -1.12 26.33
C GLN A 229 -15.77 -2.25 26.80
N ALA A 230 -16.04 -3.26 25.97
CA ALA A 230 -16.84 -4.43 26.35
C ALA A 230 -16.09 -5.45 27.23
N ARG A 231 -14.77 -5.32 27.46
CA ARG A 231 -13.92 -6.22 28.24
C ARG A 231 -13.46 -5.63 29.59
N LEU A 232 -13.86 -4.40 29.90
CA LEU A 232 -13.64 -3.84 31.24
C LEU A 232 -14.82 -4.25 32.14
N PRO A 233 -14.56 -4.89 33.28
CA PRO A 233 -15.59 -5.33 34.21
C PRO A 233 -16.31 -4.17 34.89
#